data_392300a9d85bfe0736cf27b2582fc3d1
#
_entry.id   392300a9d85bfe0736cf27b2582fc3d1
#
_cell.length_a   1.000
_cell.length_b   1.000
_cell.length_c   1.000
_cell.angle_alpha   90.00
_cell.angle_beta   90.00
_cell.angle_gamma   90.00
#
_symmetry.space_group_name_H-M   'P 1'
#
loop_
_entity.id
_entity.type
_entity.pdbx_description
1 polymer ?
#
loop_
_entity_poly.entity_id
_entity_poly.type
_entity_poly.pdbx_seq_one_letter_code
_entity_poly.pdbx_strand_id
1 'polypeptide(L)'
;MPPSFAEQAYWDQRFRDNRNAFEWLLPPPDVAQLIGDIIRDASIDSPRILHIGAGTSNLSSHLKKLIGDSKDVCNTDFSKEAVAVGKALEAEQVQVAGESPEKENVNECLTLWEQSDHLSADDTKQLLHSDGNNGRLFNTIVDKSTSDAISCGLDVEITLPYAIHSTILSQTTLDNSVQPYTAKVHPLHLLAVHLAALTEPSKGRWVVVSYNEDRFPFFSPFVATHAEGALREDIIEAGFPDPKRLWTLVEKKQVKVPPPSPDGGMVTQARRVVHTPDVFHWVYVLARTDVQLTMRDSASG
;
A
#
# COMPACT_ATOMS: atom_id res chain seq x y z
N MET A 1 12.61 18.05 -15.49
CA MET A 1 11.71 16.90 -15.73
C MET A 1 10.94 16.64 -14.43
N PRO A 2 9.69 16.25 -14.49
CA PRO A 2 8.98 15.86 -13.26
C PRO A 2 9.68 14.65 -12.62
N PRO A 3 9.58 14.48 -11.29
CA PRO A 3 10.15 13.33 -10.60
C PRO A 3 9.58 12.01 -11.11
N SER A 4 10.44 10.99 -11.21
CA SER A 4 10.04 9.64 -11.65
C SER A 4 9.51 8.83 -10.45
N PHE A 5 8.35 9.20 -9.91
CA PHE A 5 7.80 8.61 -8.69
C PHE A 5 7.56 7.09 -8.76
N ALA A 6 7.42 6.50 -9.95
CA ALA A 6 7.30 5.06 -10.11
C ALA A 6 8.65 4.32 -10.11
N GLU A 7 9.76 5.05 -10.15
CA GLU A 7 11.10 4.48 -10.27
C GLU A 7 11.76 4.26 -8.90
N GLN A 8 12.19 3.05 -8.60
CA GLN A 8 12.89 2.72 -7.35
C GLN A 8 14.15 3.58 -7.17
N ALA A 9 14.92 3.80 -8.24
CA ALA A 9 16.16 4.57 -8.20
C ALA A 9 15.95 6.02 -7.72
N TYR A 10 14.80 6.63 -8.04
CA TYR A 10 14.44 7.96 -7.56
C TYR A 10 14.30 7.96 -6.03
N TRP A 11 13.59 6.98 -5.45
CA TRP A 11 13.35 6.88 -4.02
C TRP A 11 14.61 6.48 -3.26
N ASP A 12 15.39 5.53 -3.79
CA ASP A 12 16.68 5.16 -3.21
C ASP A 12 17.62 6.38 -3.09
N GLN A 13 17.69 7.20 -4.14
CA GLN A 13 18.50 8.42 -4.10
C GLN A 13 17.94 9.43 -3.09
N ARG A 14 16.62 9.64 -3.10
CA ARG A 14 15.94 10.55 -2.18
C ARG A 14 16.20 10.19 -0.71
N PHE A 15 16.09 8.91 -0.34
CA PHE A 15 16.28 8.47 1.05
C PHE A 15 17.75 8.40 1.46
N ARG A 16 18.67 8.27 0.53
CA ARG A 16 20.10 8.48 0.79
C ARG A 16 20.43 9.93 1.09
N ASP A 17 19.86 10.84 0.32
CA ASP A 17 20.15 12.28 0.42
C ASP A 17 19.45 12.94 1.61
N ASN A 18 18.27 12.45 1.98
CA ASN A 18 17.48 12.98 3.09
C ASN A 18 16.92 11.86 3.97
N ARG A 19 17.52 11.68 5.13
CA ARG A 19 17.17 10.66 6.13
C ARG A 19 16.15 11.13 7.16
N ASN A 20 15.62 12.34 7.03
CA ASN A 20 14.62 12.84 7.94
C ASN A 20 13.25 12.19 7.67
N ALA A 21 12.42 12.14 8.72
CA ALA A 21 11.03 11.77 8.55
C ALA A 21 10.35 12.69 7.52
N PHE A 22 9.58 12.10 6.64
CA PHE A 22 8.89 12.80 5.58
C PHE A 22 7.45 12.33 5.46
N GLU A 23 6.54 13.30 5.41
CA GLU A 23 5.12 13.02 5.35
C GLU A 23 4.49 13.54 4.08
N TRP A 24 3.76 12.66 3.40
CA TRP A 24 2.88 13.01 2.30
C TRP A 24 1.44 13.17 2.77
N LEU A 25 0.69 14.07 2.12
CA LEU A 25 -0.74 14.24 2.24
C LEU A 25 -1.19 14.61 3.66
N LEU A 26 -1.68 13.67 4.45
CA LEU A 26 -2.20 13.89 5.79
C LEU A 26 -1.15 13.62 6.88
N PRO A 27 -1.23 14.33 8.02
CA PRO A 27 -0.39 14.05 9.18
C PRO A 27 -0.60 12.62 9.72
N PRO A 28 0.46 11.96 10.24
CA PRO A 28 0.37 10.61 10.78
C PRO A 28 -0.71 10.40 11.86
N PRO A 29 -0.92 11.32 12.82
CA PRO A 29 -1.99 11.17 13.81
C PRO A 29 -3.38 11.10 13.19
N ASP A 30 -3.65 11.93 12.16
CA ASP A 30 -4.95 11.99 11.50
C ASP A 30 -5.22 10.69 10.72
N VAL A 31 -4.18 10.17 10.04
CA VAL A 31 -4.26 8.88 9.35
C VAL A 31 -4.46 7.73 10.34
N ALA A 32 -3.73 7.70 11.44
CA ALA A 32 -3.87 6.67 12.45
C ALA A 32 -5.27 6.68 13.09
N GLN A 33 -5.82 7.86 13.38
CA GLN A 33 -7.19 7.99 13.86
C GLN A 33 -8.20 7.44 12.84
N LEU A 34 -8.05 7.81 11.57
CA LEU A 34 -8.89 7.29 10.48
C LEU A 34 -8.84 5.76 10.41
N ILE A 35 -7.64 5.16 10.50
CA ILE A 35 -7.47 3.71 10.51
C ILE A 35 -8.15 3.08 11.72
N GLY A 36 -8.02 3.69 12.91
CA GLY A 36 -8.67 3.22 14.13
C GLY A 36 -10.20 3.22 14.02
N ASP A 37 -10.77 4.24 13.41
CA ASP A 37 -12.22 4.32 13.17
C ASP A 37 -12.67 3.20 12.21
N ILE A 38 -11.95 2.98 11.11
CA ILE A 38 -12.27 1.94 10.12
C ILE A 38 -12.13 0.53 10.73
N ILE A 39 -11.11 0.26 11.54
CA ILE A 39 -10.92 -1.01 12.24
C ILE A 39 -12.11 -1.28 13.17
N ARG A 40 -12.55 -0.27 13.91
CA ARG A 40 -13.70 -0.37 14.82
C ARG A 40 -15.01 -0.61 14.07
N ASP A 41 -15.26 0.18 13.01
CA ASP A 41 -16.49 0.08 12.21
C ASP A 41 -16.58 -1.26 11.47
N ALA A 42 -15.44 -1.82 11.07
CA ALA A 42 -15.36 -3.14 10.46
C ALA A 42 -15.35 -4.30 11.47
N SER A 43 -15.39 -4.00 12.78
CA SER A 43 -15.33 -4.98 13.87
C SER A 43 -14.13 -5.95 13.76
N ILE A 44 -12.95 -5.38 13.52
CA ILE A 44 -11.70 -6.13 13.45
C ILE A 44 -11.11 -6.24 14.86
N ASP A 45 -11.26 -7.41 15.50
CA ASP A 45 -10.89 -7.62 16.91
C ASP A 45 -9.38 -7.70 17.12
N SER A 46 -8.64 -8.25 16.14
CA SER A 46 -7.18 -8.42 16.21
C SER A 46 -6.56 -7.81 14.95
N PRO A 47 -6.40 -6.49 14.91
CA PRO A 47 -5.91 -5.81 13.72
C PRO A 47 -4.45 -6.17 13.45
N ARG A 48 -4.20 -6.56 12.20
CA ARG A 48 -2.88 -6.81 11.64
C ARG A 48 -2.70 -5.96 10.39
N ILE A 49 -1.77 -5.00 10.49
CA ILE A 49 -1.64 -3.90 9.52
C ILE A 49 -0.45 -4.14 8.59
N LEU A 50 -0.70 -3.99 7.29
CA LEU A 50 0.33 -3.83 6.27
C LEU A 50 0.35 -2.36 5.83
N HIS A 51 1.43 -1.65 6.11
CA HIS A 51 1.67 -0.28 5.66
C HIS A 51 2.60 -0.30 4.45
N ILE A 52 2.04 -0.08 3.26
CA ILE A 52 2.78 -0.14 1.99
C ILE A 52 3.40 1.20 1.64
N GLY A 53 4.60 1.18 1.03
CA GLY A 53 5.36 2.39 0.69
C GLY A 53 5.60 3.28 1.91
N ALA A 54 5.98 2.67 3.02
CA ALA A 54 6.10 3.35 4.31
C ALA A 54 7.12 4.49 4.32
N GLY A 55 8.12 4.43 3.43
CA GLY A 55 9.16 5.44 3.33
C GLY A 55 9.86 5.71 4.66
N THR A 56 9.93 6.99 5.01
CA THR A 56 10.44 7.47 6.30
C THR A 56 9.34 8.13 7.13
N SER A 57 8.07 7.73 6.92
CA SER A 57 6.91 8.27 7.63
C SER A 57 6.89 7.82 9.09
N ASN A 58 6.51 8.72 9.99
CA ASN A 58 6.28 8.41 11.40
C ASN A 58 4.96 7.66 11.64
N LEU A 59 4.20 7.36 10.60
CA LEU A 59 2.91 6.69 10.72
C LEU A 59 3.02 5.33 11.42
N SER A 60 4.09 4.59 11.19
CA SER A 60 4.35 3.29 11.82
C SER A 60 4.25 3.34 13.35
N SER A 61 4.85 4.35 13.98
CA SER A 61 4.79 4.56 15.44
C SER A 61 3.37 4.86 15.94
N HIS A 62 2.56 5.56 15.13
CA HIS A 62 1.16 5.82 15.46
C HIS A 62 0.29 4.58 15.30
N LEU A 63 0.52 3.78 14.24
CA LEU A 63 -0.18 2.50 14.03
C LEU A 63 0.13 1.50 15.15
N LYS A 64 1.40 1.40 15.57
CA LYS A 64 1.80 0.58 16.72
C LYS A 64 1.04 0.97 17.97
N LYS A 65 0.95 2.27 18.30
CA LYS A 65 0.20 2.77 19.46
C LYS A 65 -1.29 2.45 19.38
N LEU A 66 -1.84 2.44 18.16
CA LEU A 66 -3.25 2.12 17.92
C LEU A 66 -3.59 0.66 18.25
N ILE A 67 -2.72 -0.29 17.88
CA ILE A 67 -3.00 -1.73 18.00
C ILE A 67 -2.29 -2.40 19.21
N GLY A 68 -1.29 -1.76 19.79
CA GLY A 68 -0.61 -2.20 21.01
C GLY A 68 0.49 -3.24 20.81
N ASP A 69 0.46 -4.07 19.75
CA ASP A 69 1.52 -5.03 19.42
C ASP A 69 2.32 -4.56 18.20
N SER A 70 3.63 -4.38 18.39
CA SER A 70 4.52 -3.94 17.32
C SER A 70 4.64 -4.97 16.19
N LYS A 71 4.48 -6.26 16.48
CA LYS A 71 4.63 -7.35 15.50
C LYS A 71 3.42 -7.49 14.58
N ASP A 72 2.30 -6.86 14.93
CA ASP A 72 1.13 -6.81 14.06
C ASP A 72 1.10 -5.59 13.14
N VAL A 73 2.17 -4.78 13.10
CA VAL A 73 2.42 -3.77 12.07
C VAL A 73 3.61 -4.18 11.21
N CYS A 74 3.39 -4.36 9.92
CA CYS A 74 4.41 -4.62 8.92
C CYS A 74 4.51 -3.42 7.98
N ASN A 75 5.67 -2.77 7.95
CA ASN A 75 5.97 -1.68 7.05
C ASN A 75 6.76 -2.22 5.87
N THR A 76 6.36 -1.87 4.67
CA THR A 76 7.05 -2.28 3.45
C THR A 76 7.37 -1.08 2.59
N ASP A 77 8.49 -1.17 1.90
CA ASP A 77 8.86 -0.26 0.82
C ASP A 77 9.69 -1.01 -0.21
N PHE A 78 9.61 -0.64 -1.49
CA PHE A 78 10.45 -1.25 -2.51
C PHE A 78 11.90 -0.71 -2.46
N SER A 79 12.10 0.47 -1.86
CA SER A 79 13.41 1.04 -1.59
C SER A 79 14.04 0.43 -0.33
N LYS A 80 15.17 -0.25 -0.50
CA LYS A 80 15.96 -0.75 0.62
C LYS A 80 16.44 0.37 1.54
N GLU A 81 16.73 1.53 0.97
CA GLU A 81 17.17 2.71 1.73
C GLU A 81 16.03 3.24 2.62
N ALA A 82 14.79 3.27 2.09
CA ALA A 82 13.60 3.65 2.87
C ALA A 82 13.42 2.74 4.08
N VAL A 83 13.47 1.42 3.88
CA VAL A 83 13.34 0.42 4.95
C VAL A 83 14.42 0.63 6.02
N ALA A 84 15.68 0.81 5.63
CA ALA A 84 16.79 1.01 6.56
C ALA A 84 16.63 2.31 7.37
N VAL A 85 16.26 3.41 6.71
CA VAL A 85 16.09 4.72 7.36
C VAL A 85 14.83 4.73 8.24
N GLY A 86 13.70 4.20 7.76
CA GLY A 86 12.45 4.13 8.52
C GLY A 86 12.61 3.33 9.81
N LYS A 87 13.27 2.17 9.73
CA LYS A 87 13.60 1.36 10.92
C LYS A 87 14.50 2.09 11.91
N ALA A 88 15.51 2.83 11.42
CA ALA A 88 16.41 3.61 12.27
C ALA A 88 15.66 4.75 13.00
N LEU A 89 14.81 5.50 12.29
CA LEU A 89 13.99 6.57 12.86
C LEU A 89 13.03 6.04 13.93
N GLU A 90 12.41 4.88 13.70
CA GLU A 90 11.55 4.25 14.72
C GLU A 90 12.35 3.85 15.95
N ALA A 91 13.55 3.28 15.79
CA ALA A 91 14.43 2.92 16.90
C ALA A 91 14.84 4.13 17.74
N GLU A 92 15.17 5.27 17.11
CA GLU A 92 15.46 6.52 17.80
C GLU A 92 14.25 7.01 18.62
N GLN A 93 13.04 6.93 18.07
CA GLN A 93 11.82 7.33 18.78
C GLN A 93 11.53 6.46 19.99
N VAL A 94 11.73 5.14 19.90
CA VAL A 94 11.58 4.21 21.02
C VAL A 94 12.56 4.54 22.15
N GLN A 95 13.82 4.86 21.83
CA GLN A 95 14.83 5.24 22.80
C GLN A 95 14.49 6.57 23.50
N VAL A 96 14.08 7.60 22.73
CA VAL A 96 13.72 8.92 23.30
C VAL A 96 12.48 8.85 24.18
N ALA A 97 11.50 8.03 23.82
CA ALA A 97 10.28 7.86 24.60
C ALA A 97 10.49 7.10 25.92
N GLY A 98 11.67 6.50 26.14
CA GLY A 98 11.94 5.66 27.30
C GLY A 98 11.09 4.38 27.32
N GLU A 99 10.54 3.99 26.18
CA GLU A 99 9.69 2.81 26.01
C GLU A 99 10.51 1.50 26.05
N SER A 100 11.86 1.61 26.06
CA SER A 100 12.74 0.45 26.24
C SER A 100 13.11 0.36 27.72
N PRO A 101 12.67 -0.66 28.47
CA PRO A 101 13.20 -0.96 29.79
C PRO A 101 14.71 -1.25 29.67
N GLU A 102 15.47 -0.94 30.73
CA GLU A 102 16.94 -0.99 30.76
C GLU A 102 17.59 -2.32 30.37
N LYS A 103 16.81 -3.34 29.99
CA LYS A 103 17.26 -4.70 29.66
C LYS A 103 16.65 -5.32 28.41
N GLU A 104 15.69 -4.67 27.74
CA GLU A 104 15.08 -5.24 26.54
C GLU A 104 15.79 -4.76 25.27
N ASN A 105 15.97 -5.69 24.33
CA ASN A 105 16.50 -5.40 23.01
C ASN A 105 15.54 -4.45 22.28
N VAL A 106 15.98 -3.25 21.91
CA VAL A 106 15.18 -2.26 21.16
C VAL A 106 14.47 -2.89 19.97
N ASN A 107 15.08 -3.88 19.32
CA ASN A 107 14.47 -4.57 18.18
C ASN A 107 13.16 -5.33 18.52
N GLU A 108 12.92 -5.67 19.79
CA GLU A 108 11.67 -6.30 20.21
C GLU A 108 10.51 -5.31 20.28
N CYS A 109 10.84 -4.03 20.42
CA CYS A 109 9.88 -2.94 20.45
C CYS A 109 9.55 -2.38 19.06
N LEU A 110 10.29 -2.74 18.01
CA LEU A 110 10.08 -2.22 16.66
C LEU A 110 8.97 -2.99 15.94
N THR A 111 8.29 -2.28 15.04
CA THR A 111 7.41 -2.87 14.04
C THR A 111 8.23 -3.73 13.05
N LEU A 112 7.55 -4.52 12.24
CA LEU A 112 8.22 -5.27 11.18
C LEU A 112 8.54 -4.31 10.02
N TRP A 113 9.73 -4.48 9.42
CA TRP A 113 10.18 -3.70 8.26
C TRP A 113 10.76 -4.65 7.21
N GLU A 114 10.15 -4.67 6.03
CA GLU A 114 10.50 -5.58 4.93
C GLU A 114 10.65 -4.80 3.63
N GLN A 115 11.67 -5.14 2.84
CA GLN A 115 11.75 -4.67 1.47
C GLN A 115 10.79 -5.49 0.62
N SER A 116 9.89 -4.84 -0.13
CA SER A 116 8.94 -5.54 -0.99
C SER A 116 8.47 -4.62 -2.11
N ASP A 117 8.57 -5.10 -3.35
CA ASP A 117 7.92 -4.50 -4.50
C ASP A 117 6.52 -5.09 -4.66
N HIS A 118 5.50 -4.30 -4.35
CA HIS A 118 4.10 -4.74 -4.47
C HIS A 118 3.61 -4.90 -5.91
N LEU A 119 4.47 -4.72 -6.91
CA LEU A 119 4.22 -5.10 -8.31
C LEU A 119 4.89 -6.43 -8.70
N SER A 120 5.60 -7.08 -7.76
CA SER A 120 6.25 -8.38 -7.93
C SER A 120 5.44 -9.48 -7.24
N ALA A 121 5.06 -10.52 -7.99
CA ALA A 121 4.39 -11.70 -7.42
C ALA A 121 5.33 -12.50 -6.50
N ASP A 122 6.62 -12.55 -6.82
CA ASP A 122 7.63 -13.24 -6.02
C ASP A 122 7.83 -12.52 -4.67
N ASP A 123 7.92 -11.19 -4.67
CA ASP A 123 8.04 -10.39 -3.44
C ASP A 123 6.77 -10.53 -2.59
N THR A 124 5.58 -10.55 -3.23
CA THR A 124 4.30 -10.80 -2.54
C THR A 124 4.32 -12.15 -1.82
N LYS A 125 4.80 -13.20 -2.49
CA LYS A 125 4.95 -14.54 -1.91
C LYS A 125 6.01 -14.55 -0.79
N GLN A 126 7.15 -13.92 -1.01
CA GLN A 126 8.22 -13.82 -0.01
C GLN A 126 7.74 -13.08 1.23
N LEU A 127 7.04 -11.97 1.08
CA LEU A 127 6.47 -11.21 2.18
C LEU A 127 5.49 -12.05 3.00
N LEU A 128 4.60 -12.80 2.35
CA LEU A 128 3.64 -13.68 3.05
C LEU A 128 4.37 -14.73 3.91
N HIS A 129 5.47 -15.29 3.42
CA HIS A 129 6.21 -16.36 4.08
C HIS A 129 7.45 -15.90 4.86
N SER A 130 7.67 -14.58 4.98
CA SER A 130 8.77 -14.06 5.79
C SER A 130 8.63 -14.47 7.27
N ASP A 131 9.73 -14.51 8.00
CA ASP A 131 9.77 -14.92 9.42
C ASP A 131 8.82 -14.05 10.27
N GLY A 132 8.67 -12.77 9.93
CA GLY A 132 7.75 -11.86 10.61
C GLY A 132 6.28 -12.15 10.35
N ASN A 133 5.93 -12.65 9.17
CA ASN A 133 4.56 -12.89 8.74
C ASN A 133 4.11 -14.33 8.95
N ASN A 134 5.00 -15.30 8.73
CA ASN A 134 4.75 -16.72 8.96
C ASN A 134 3.43 -17.24 8.33
N GLY A 135 3.15 -16.83 7.09
CA GLY A 135 1.94 -17.20 6.34
C GLY A 135 0.65 -16.52 6.81
N ARG A 136 0.71 -15.63 7.80
CA ARG A 136 -0.49 -14.91 8.29
C ARG A 136 -0.88 -13.78 7.34
N LEU A 137 -2.15 -13.70 6.99
CA LEU A 137 -2.71 -12.61 6.19
C LEU A 137 -2.91 -11.35 7.04
N PHE A 138 -2.94 -10.20 6.36
CA PHE A 138 -3.29 -8.92 6.96
C PHE A 138 -4.80 -8.68 6.86
N ASN A 139 -5.36 -7.96 7.83
CA ASN A 139 -6.75 -7.53 7.75
C ASN A 139 -6.92 -6.03 7.55
N THR A 140 -5.83 -5.27 7.58
CA THR A 140 -5.85 -3.85 7.28
C THR A 140 -4.62 -3.47 6.46
N ILE A 141 -4.83 -2.89 5.28
CA ILE A 141 -3.76 -2.33 4.45
C ILE A 141 -3.87 -0.81 4.53
N VAL A 142 -2.74 -0.16 4.76
CA VAL A 142 -2.60 1.30 4.79
C VAL A 142 -1.74 1.74 3.63
N ASP A 143 -2.31 2.57 2.79
CA ASP A 143 -1.71 3.16 1.60
C ASP A 143 -1.81 4.68 1.68
N LYS A 144 -0.70 5.33 2.00
CA LYS A 144 -0.62 6.79 2.02
C LYS A 144 0.19 7.28 0.83
N SER A 145 -0.48 7.50 -0.31
CA SER A 145 0.12 7.97 -1.58
C SER A 145 1.00 6.96 -2.33
N THR A 146 1.07 5.72 -1.90
CA THR A 146 1.84 4.68 -2.62
C THR A 146 1.20 4.34 -3.95
N SER A 147 -0.12 4.14 -3.98
CA SER A 147 -0.88 3.99 -5.23
C SER A 147 -0.76 5.21 -6.14
N ASP A 148 -0.59 6.42 -5.58
CA ASP A 148 -0.33 7.63 -6.37
C ASP A 148 1.01 7.56 -7.11
N ALA A 149 2.07 7.14 -6.41
CA ALA A 149 3.40 6.98 -6.99
C ALA A 149 3.42 5.87 -8.05
N ILE A 150 2.82 4.72 -7.74
CA ILE A 150 2.72 3.55 -8.64
C ILE A 150 1.96 3.91 -9.92
N SER A 151 0.90 4.70 -9.82
CA SER A 151 0.10 5.12 -11.00
C SER A 151 0.83 6.03 -11.97
N CYS A 152 1.98 6.58 -11.59
CA CYS A 152 2.85 7.34 -12.49
C CYS A 152 3.69 6.43 -13.40
N GLY A 153 3.67 5.12 -13.17
CA GLY A 153 4.42 4.14 -13.96
C GLY A 153 3.74 3.77 -15.27
N LEU A 154 4.51 3.14 -16.13
CA LEU A 154 4.01 2.54 -17.37
C LEU A 154 3.29 1.22 -17.07
N ASP A 155 2.51 0.75 -18.03
CA ASP A 155 1.94 -0.59 -18.00
C ASP A 155 3.03 -1.65 -17.82
N VAL A 156 2.77 -2.60 -16.94
CA VAL A 156 3.70 -3.68 -16.57
C VAL A 156 3.42 -4.90 -17.45
N GLU A 157 4.48 -5.49 -17.99
CA GLU A 157 4.38 -6.74 -18.72
C GLU A 157 4.25 -7.92 -17.75
N ILE A 158 3.25 -8.76 -17.97
CA ILE A 158 2.98 -9.97 -17.18
C ILE A 158 2.92 -11.19 -18.07
N THR A 159 3.23 -12.36 -17.52
CA THR A 159 3.03 -13.65 -18.17
C THR A 159 1.70 -14.27 -17.74
N LEU A 160 0.95 -14.77 -18.68
CA LEU A 160 -0.34 -15.46 -18.46
C LEU A 160 -0.22 -16.96 -18.78
N PRO A 161 -0.89 -17.83 -18.05
CA PRO A 161 -1.74 -17.57 -16.87
C PRO A 161 -0.94 -17.01 -15.69
N TYR A 162 -1.52 -16.03 -14.98
CA TYR A 162 -0.80 -15.28 -13.95
C TYR A 162 -0.41 -16.14 -12.73
N ALA A 163 0.68 -15.75 -12.05
CA ALA A 163 1.21 -16.46 -10.88
C ALA A 163 0.22 -16.51 -9.71
N ILE A 164 -0.59 -15.45 -9.54
CA ILE A 164 -1.69 -15.39 -8.58
C ILE A 164 -2.99 -15.60 -9.33
N HIS A 165 -3.84 -16.52 -8.89
CA HIS A 165 -5.07 -16.86 -9.58
C HIS A 165 -6.21 -17.18 -8.62
N SER A 166 -7.44 -16.99 -9.08
CA SER A 166 -8.64 -17.36 -8.31
C SER A 166 -8.86 -18.87 -8.36
N THR A 167 -9.18 -19.47 -7.20
CA THR A 167 -9.48 -20.89 -7.09
C THR A 167 -10.68 -21.32 -7.95
N ILE A 168 -11.61 -20.41 -8.24
CA ILE A 168 -12.81 -20.71 -9.05
C ILE A 168 -12.45 -20.94 -10.52
N LEU A 169 -11.43 -20.24 -11.05
CA LEU A 169 -10.98 -20.37 -12.45
C LEU A 169 -10.05 -21.57 -12.67
N SER A 170 -9.46 -22.11 -11.60
CA SER A 170 -8.45 -23.17 -11.71
C SER A 170 -8.98 -24.52 -12.23
N GLN A 171 -10.28 -24.75 -12.24
CA GLN A 171 -10.86 -26.01 -12.74
C GLN A 171 -11.12 -26.03 -14.25
N THR A 172 -11.22 -24.86 -14.89
CA THR A 172 -11.57 -24.78 -16.33
C THR A 172 -10.41 -24.38 -17.23
N THR A 173 -9.37 -23.73 -16.72
CA THR A 173 -8.25 -23.19 -17.52
C THR A 173 -6.91 -23.92 -17.30
N LEU A 174 -6.86 -24.94 -16.44
CA LEU A 174 -5.66 -25.76 -16.21
C LEU A 174 -5.49 -26.91 -17.23
N ASP A 175 -6.07 -26.78 -18.41
CA ASP A 175 -5.65 -27.61 -19.52
C ASP A 175 -4.22 -27.16 -19.89
N ASN A 176 -3.23 -28.05 -19.69
CA ASN A 176 -1.80 -27.84 -19.96
C ASN A 176 -1.50 -27.50 -21.45
N SER A 177 -2.52 -27.20 -22.25
CA SER A 177 -2.44 -26.82 -23.64
C SER A 177 -2.30 -25.31 -23.87
N VAL A 178 -2.51 -24.45 -22.88
CA VAL A 178 -2.40 -23.00 -23.06
C VAL A 178 -0.94 -22.60 -23.03
N GLN A 179 -0.42 -22.18 -24.18
CA GLN A 179 0.92 -21.62 -24.28
C GLN A 179 0.99 -20.30 -23.52
N PRO A 180 2.00 -20.08 -22.68
CA PRO A 180 2.20 -18.80 -22.00
C PRO A 180 2.35 -17.67 -23.02
N TYR A 181 1.70 -16.54 -22.76
CA TYR A 181 1.90 -15.33 -23.55
C TYR A 181 2.02 -14.10 -22.65
N THR A 182 2.61 -13.03 -23.16
CA THR A 182 2.78 -11.78 -22.40
C THR A 182 1.66 -10.80 -22.71
N ALA A 183 1.22 -10.08 -21.67
CA ALA A 183 0.26 -9.00 -21.77
C ALA A 183 0.74 -7.81 -20.95
N LYS A 184 0.20 -6.63 -21.23
CA LYS A 184 0.48 -5.43 -20.43
C LYS A 184 -0.76 -5.05 -19.63
N VAL A 185 -0.56 -4.73 -18.36
CA VAL A 185 -1.61 -4.28 -17.44
C VAL A 185 -1.18 -3.02 -16.70
N HIS A 186 -2.14 -2.14 -16.44
CA HIS A 186 -1.88 -0.96 -15.62
C HIS A 186 -1.41 -1.36 -14.21
N PRO A 187 -0.37 -0.74 -13.63
CA PRO A 187 0.26 -1.20 -12.38
C PRO A 187 -0.71 -1.26 -11.18
N LEU A 188 -1.76 -0.45 -11.14
CA LEU A 188 -2.77 -0.54 -10.08
C LEU A 188 -3.62 -1.81 -10.13
N HIS A 189 -3.74 -2.49 -11.27
CA HIS A 189 -4.38 -3.81 -11.32
C HIS A 189 -3.50 -4.87 -10.65
N LEU A 190 -2.18 -4.82 -10.90
CA LEU A 190 -1.22 -5.70 -10.22
C LEU A 190 -1.22 -5.46 -8.72
N LEU A 191 -1.09 -4.20 -8.31
CA LEU A 191 -1.16 -3.81 -6.90
C LEU A 191 -2.41 -4.38 -6.23
N ALA A 192 -3.58 -4.20 -6.86
CA ALA A 192 -4.84 -4.68 -6.28
C ALA A 192 -4.89 -6.21 -6.15
N VAL A 193 -4.34 -6.96 -7.10
CA VAL A 193 -4.27 -8.43 -7.04
C VAL A 193 -3.30 -8.88 -5.96
N HIS A 194 -2.11 -8.29 -5.87
CA HIS A 194 -1.09 -8.64 -4.89
C HIS A 194 -1.55 -8.33 -3.47
N LEU A 195 -2.12 -7.15 -3.25
CA LEU A 195 -2.68 -6.81 -1.95
C LEU A 195 -3.84 -7.72 -1.57
N ALA A 196 -4.68 -8.12 -2.53
CA ALA A 196 -5.75 -9.08 -2.25
C ALA A 196 -5.22 -10.46 -1.82
N ALA A 197 -4.07 -10.88 -2.36
CA ALA A 197 -3.43 -12.14 -1.98
C ALA A 197 -2.80 -12.10 -0.57
N LEU A 198 -2.46 -10.91 -0.07
CA LEU A 198 -1.94 -10.67 1.28
C LEU A 198 -3.03 -10.40 2.32
N THR A 199 -4.30 -10.29 1.90
CA THR A 199 -5.38 -9.78 2.76
C THR A 199 -6.42 -10.86 3.05
N GLU A 200 -6.90 -10.91 4.30
CA GLU A 200 -7.95 -11.82 4.75
C GLU A 200 -9.22 -11.65 3.91
N PRO A 201 -9.69 -12.70 3.22
CA PRO A 201 -10.95 -12.65 2.48
C PRO A 201 -12.12 -12.30 3.39
N SER A 202 -13.09 -11.56 2.88
CA SER A 202 -14.33 -11.08 3.54
C SER A 202 -14.13 -10.08 4.67
N LYS A 203 -12.96 -10.02 5.31
CA LYS A 203 -12.72 -9.16 6.49
C LYS A 203 -11.80 -7.99 6.19
N GLY A 204 -10.87 -8.17 5.27
CA GLY A 204 -9.82 -7.20 5.02
C GLY A 204 -10.31 -5.85 4.53
N ARG A 205 -9.54 -4.82 4.88
CA ARG A 205 -9.73 -3.44 4.42
C ARG A 205 -8.45 -2.90 3.81
N TRP A 206 -8.58 -2.23 2.68
CA TRP A 206 -7.51 -1.43 2.09
C TRP A 206 -7.91 0.03 2.17
N VAL A 207 -7.18 0.79 2.99
CA VAL A 207 -7.43 2.19 3.26
C VAL A 207 -6.39 3.02 2.54
N VAL A 208 -6.85 3.88 1.65
CA VAL A 208 -5.99 4.68 0.78
C VAL A 208 -6.21 6.16 1.03
N VAL A 209 -5.13 6.89 1.22
CA VAL A 209 -5.12 8.36 1.19
C VAL A 209 -4.41 8.79 -0.09
N SER A 210 -5.13 9.48 -0.96
CA SER A 210 -4.68 9.88 -2.30
C SER A 210 -5.01 11.33 -2.59
N TYR A 211 -4.21 11.99 -3.44
CA TYR A 211 -4.56 13.30 -3.96
C TYR A 211 -5.55 13.24 -5.13
N ASN A 212 -5.78 12.06 -5.71
CA ASN A 212 -6.59 11.89 -6.90
C ASN A 212 -8.00 11.39 -6.56
N GLU A 213 -9.00 12.06 -7.12
CA GLU A 213 -10.41 11.69 -6.98
C GLU A 213 -10.75 10.34 -7.63
N ASP A 214 -10.13 10.02 -8.76
CA ASP A 214 -10.40 8.79 -9.52
C ASP A 214 -9.14 7.90 -9.55
N ARG A 215 -8.68 7.50 -8.33
CA ARG A 215 -7.42 6.77 -8.18
C ARG A 215 -7.44 5.40 -8.86
N PHE A 216 -8.54 4.67 -8.77
CA PHE A 216 -8.57 3.28 -9.19
C PHE A 216 -9.31 3.10 -10.53
N PRO A 217 -8.61 2.70 -11.60
CA PRO A 217 -9.23 2.54 -12.93
C PRO A 217 -10.36 1.50 -12.94
N PHE A 218 -10.29 0.49 -12.05
CA PHE A 218 -11.30 -0.54 -11.95
C PHE A 218 -12.58 -0.13 -11.21
N PHE A 219 -12.64 1.06 -10.60
CA PHE A 219 -13.87 1.61 -9.99
C PHE A 219 -14.39 2.84 -10.71
N SER A 220 -13.66 3.37 -11.68
CA SER A 220 -14.11 4.55 -12.40
C SER A 220 -15.38 4.26 -13.22
N PRO A 221 -16.45 5.05 -13.06
CA PRO A 221 -17.65 4.92 -13.89
C PRO A 221 -17.39 5.33 -15.36
N PHE A 222 -16.26 6.00 -15.62
CA PHE A 222 -15.85 6.47 -16.94
C PHE A 222 -14.95 5.51 -17.70
N VAL A 223 -14.76 4.28 -17.22
CA VAL A 223 -14.08 3.24 -17.99
C VAL A 223 -15.01 2.82 -19.14
N ALA A 224 -15.08 3.67 -20.18
CA ALA A 224 -15.44 3.19 -21.49
C ALA A 224 -14.45 2.07 -21.85
N THR A 225 -14.91 1.05 -22.55
CA THR A 225 -14.19 -0.15 -22.95
C THR A 225 -12.86 0.09 -23.68
N HIS A 226 -12.46 1.34 -23.88
CA HIS A 226 -11.25 1.81 -24.55
C HIS A 226 -10.49 2.89 -23.74
N ALA A 227 -10.83 3.13 -22.46
CA ALA A 227 -10.12 4.09 -21.65
C ALA A 227 -8.73 3.53 -21.25
N GLU A 228 -7.73 4.40 -21.27
CA GLU A 228 -6.41 4.09 -20.74
C GLU A 228 -6.53 3.54 -19.32
N GLY A 229 -5.91 2.39 -19.05
CA GLY A 229 -5.96 1.70 -17.76
C GLY A 229 -7.10 0.71 -17.55
N ALA A 230 -8.01 0.50 -18.51
CA ALA A 230 -9.02 -0.55 -18.40
C ALA A 230 -8.38 -1.94 -18.54
N LEU A 231 -8.75 -2.87 -17.66
CA LEU A 231 -8.33 -4.27 -17.78
C LEU A 231 -9.14 -4.96 -18.90
N ARG A 232 -8.43 -5.53 -19.86
CA ARG A 232 -9.04 -6.18 -21.03
C ARG A 232 -9.61 -7.54 -20.64
N GLU A 233 -10.75 -7.90 -21.24
CA GLU A 233 -11.45 -9.17 -20.99
C GLU A 233 -10.60 -10.39 -21.33
N ASP A 234 -9.85 -10.34 -22.44
CA ASP A 234 -8.97 -11.45 -22.85
C ASP A 234 -7.85 -11.74 -21.84
N ILE A 235 -7.40 -10.74 -21.09
CA ILE A 235 -6.41 -10.89 -19.99
C ILE A 235 -7.06 -11.61 -18.80
N ILE A 236 -8.31 -11.26 -18.47
CA ILE A 236 -9.08 -11.91 -17.41
C ILE A 236 -9.36 -13.37 -17.78
N GLU A 237 -9.84 -13.62 -18.99
CA GLU A 237 -10.11 -14.96 -19.51
C GLU A 237 -8.86 -15.84 -19.55
N ALA A 238 -7.69 -15.24 -19.79
CA ALA A 238 -6.40 -15.92 -19.75
C ALA A 238 -5.84 -16.15 -18.34
N GLY A 239 -6.61 -15.79 -17.29
CA GLY A 239 -6.32 -16.16 -15.92
C GLY A 239 -5.67 -15.08 -15.06
N PHE A 240 -5.77 -13.78 -15.45
CA PHE A 240 -5.46 -12.68 -14.55
C PHE A 240 -6.67 -12.36 -13.68
N PRO A 241 -6.54 -12.29 -12.33
CA PRO A 241 -7.67 -11.98 -11.45
C PRO A 241 -8.23 -10.57 -11.70
N ASP A 242 -9.54 -10.45 -11.87
CA ASP A 242 -10.20 -9.15 -12.01
C ASP A 242 -10.27 -8.42 -10.65
N PRO A 243 -9.61 -7.26 -10.48
CA PRO A 243 -9.66 -6.48 -9.26
C PRO A 243 -11.08 -6.09 -8.79
N LYS A 244 -12.04 -5.92 -9.73
CA LYS A 244 -13.45 -5.64 -9.40
C LYS A 244 -14.12 -6.78 -8.63
N ARG A 245 -13.64 -8.00 -8.80
CA ARG A 245 -14.13 -9.18 -8.05
C ARG A 245 -13.42 -9.36 -6.72
N LEU A 246 -12.25 -8.74 -6.54
CA LEU A 246 -11.44 -8.86 -5.32
C LEU A 246 -11.74 -7.78 -4.30
N TRP A 247 -12.14 -6.60 -4.75
CA TRP A 247 -12.34 -5.43 -3.92
C TRP A 247 -13.70 -4.77 -4.19
N THR A 248 -14.33 -4.29 -3.13
CA THR A 248 -15.55 -3.47 -3.19
C THR A 248 -15.26 -2.12 -2.57
N LEU A 249 -15.59 -1.03 -3.26
CA LEU A 249 -15.49 0.32 -2.70
C LEU A 249 -16.61 0.51 -1.67
N VAL A 250 -16.24 0.66 -0.40
CA VAL A 250 -17.19 0.86 0.73
C VAL A 250 -17.41 2.35 0.98
N GLU A 251 -16.32 3.12 0.96
CA GLU A 251 -16.35 4.56 1.23
C GLU A 251 -15.38 5.30 0.32
N LYS A 252 -15.81 6.46 -0.15
CA LYS A 252 -14.96 7.47 -0.81
C LYS A 252 -15.35 8.83 -0.24
N LYS A 253 -14.42 9.52 0.40
CA LYS A 253 -14.67 10.83 1.00
C LYS A 253 -13.53 11.79 0.78
N GLN A 254 -13.85 13.07 0.74
CA GLN A 254 -12.89 14.16 0.78
C GLN A 254 -12.46 14.48 2.22
N VAL A 255 -11.19 14.75 2.39
CA VAL A 255 -10.62 15.27 3.63
C VAL A 255 -9.91 16.57 3.32
N LYS A 256 -10.30 17.66 4.00
CA LYS A 256 -9.66 18.95 3.84
C LYS A 256 -8.27 18.92 4.45
N VAL A 257 -7.28 19.39 3.70
CA VAL A 257 -5.92 19.55 4.19
C VAL A 257 -5.86 20.73 5.14
N PRO A 258 -5.38 20.56 6.38
CA PRO A 258 -5.19 21.70 7.25
C PRO A 258 -4.18 22.68 6.65
N PRO A 259 -4.40 24.00 6.78
CA PRO A 259 -3.42 24.97 6.32
C PRO A 259 -2.08 24.74 7.02
N PRO A 260 -0.94 25.02 6.36
CA PRO A 260 0.37 24.90 6.98
C PRO A 260 0.41 25.76 8.25
N SER A 261 0.95 25.17 9.33
CA SER A 261 1.09 25.89 10.61
C SER A 261 1.93 27.16 10.44
N PRO A 262 1.57 28.27 11.07
CA PRO A 262 2.33 29.53 10.98
C PRO A 262 3.78 29.44 11.45
N ASP A 263 4.13 28.39 12.21
CA ASP A 263 5.44 28.18 12.85
C ASP A 263 6.51 27.55 11.96
N GLY A 264 6.18 27.16 10.73
CA GLY A 264 7.14 26.70 9.72
C GLY A 264 7.89 27.90 9.10
N GLY A 265 8.92 28.38 9.77
CA GLY A 265 9.69 29.59 9.50
C GLY A 265 9.91 29.96 8.03
N MET A 266 9.19 30.97 7.58
CA MET A 266 9.69 32.06 6.73
C MET A 266 8.78 33.25 6.92
N VAL A 267 9.27 34.16 7.74
CA VAL A 267 8.65 35.47 8.01
C VAL A 267 9.08 36.46 6.95
N THR A 268 8.15 37.34 6.67
CA THR A 268 8.27 38.67 6.10
C THR A 268 8.25 38.76 4.59
N GLN A 269 7.04 38.97 4.08
CA GLN A 269 6.74 40.18 3.28
C GLN A 269 5.22 40.38 3.21
N ALA A 270 4.83 41.63 3.53
CA ALA A 270 3.56 42.32 3.29
C ALA A 270 2.29 41.47 3.09
N ARG A 271 1.35 41.53 4.05
CA ARG A 271 -0.02 41.01 4.02
C ARG A 271 -0.75 41.38 2.71
N ARG A 272 -0.54 40.61 1.68
CA ARG A 272 -1.60 40.32 0.71
C ARG A 272 -2.32 39.07 1.23
N VAL A 273 -3.58 39.19 1.58
CA VAL A 273 -4.45 38.05 1.78
C VAL A 273 -4.60 37.39 0.41
N VAL A 274 -3.69 36.48 0.10
CA VAL A 274 -3.85 35.60 -1.04
C VAL A 274 -4.85 34.54 -0.58
N HIS A 275 -6.03 34.55 -1.17
CA HIS A 275 -7.02 33.50 -0.95
C HIS A 275 -6.43 32.21 -1.52
N THR A 276 -5.83 31.40 -0.66
CA THR A 276 -5.35 30.07 -1.03
C THR A 276 -6.58 29.16 -1.13
N PRO A 277 -6.85 28.57 -2.29
CA PRO A 277 -7.99 27.65 -2.39
C PRO A 277 -7.80 26.48 -1.43
N ASP A 278 -8.91 25.98 -0.90
CA ASP A 278 -8.89 24.79 -0.06
C ASP A 278 -8.31 23.60 -0.84
N VAL A 279 -7.37 22.89 -0.24
CA VAL A 279 -6.79 21.67 -0.79
C VAL A 279 -7.47 20.49 -0.13
N PHE A 280 -7.85 19.50 -0.91
CA PHE A 280 -8.48 18.27 -0.44
C PHE A 280 -7.67 17.06 -0.87
N HIS A 281 -7.70 16.04 -0.02
CA HIS A 281 -7.28 14.69 -0.35
C HIS A 281 -8.48 13.76 -0.32
N TRP A 282 -8.34 12.60 -0.95
CA TRP A 282 -9.37 11.60 -1.03
C TRP A 282 -8.99 10.40 -0.17
N VAL A 283 -9.95 9.92 0.59
CA VAL A 283 -9.85 8.67 1.33
C VAL A 283 -10.75 7.65 0.67
N TYR A 284 -10.17 6.49 0.37
CA TYR A 284 -10.89 5.33 -0.12
C TYR A 284 -10.80 4.22 0.90
N VAL A 285 -11.92 3.55 1.14
CA VAL A 285 -11.98 2.32 1.93
C VAL A 285 -12.50 1.21 1.03
N LEU A 286 -11.64 0.24 0.77
CA LEU A 286 -11.99 -0.92 -0.02
C LEU A 286 -12.11 -2.13 0.89
N ALA A 287 -13.19 -2.90 0.73
CA ALA A 287 -13.39 -4.16 1.43
C ALA A 287 -12.96 -5.32 0.55
N ARG A 288 -12.21 -6.26 1.12
CA ARG A 288 -11.83 -7.51 0.48
C ARG A 288 -13.07 -8.40 0.34
N THR A 289 -13.31 -8.92 -0.86
CA THR A 289 -14.38 -9.90 -1.10
C THR A 289 -14.02 -11.29 -0.56
N ASP A 290 -14.91 -12.26 -0.69
CA ASP A 290 -14.69 -13.65 -0.30
C ASP A 290 -13.90 -14.49 -1.31
N VAL A 291 -13.59 -13.95 -2.48
CA VAL A 291 -12.86 -14.64 -3.54
C VAL A 291 -11.49 -15.09 -3.04
N GLN A 292 -11.26 -16.39 -3.03
CA GLN A 292 -9.99 -16.99 -2.64
C GLN A 292 -8.96 -16.89 -3.76
N LEU A 293 -7.73 -16.57 -3.39
CA LEU A 293 -6.58 -16.53 -4.28
C LEU A 293 -5.55 -17.59 -3.86
N THR A 294 -4.89 -18.15 -4.85
CA THR A 294 -3.74 -19.06 -4.68
C THR A 294 -2.56 -18.53 -5.46
N MET A 295 -1.36 -18.74 -4.93
CA MET A 295 -0.10 -18.44 -5.61
C MET A 295 0.49 -19.74 -6.14
N ARG A 296 0.90 -19.74 -7.42
CA ARG A 296 1.63 -20.87 -8.00
C ARG A 296 3.05 -20.91 -7.43
N ASP A 297 3.57 -22.11 -7.23
CA ASP A 297 5.00 -22.24 -7.03
C ASP A 297 5.70 -21.89 -8.34
N SER A 298 6.73 -21.04 -8.25
CA SER A 298 7.59 -20.77 -9.38
C SER A 298 8.10 -22.12 -9.88
N ALA A 299 7.79 -22.48 -11.12
CA ALA A 299 8.30 -23.72 -11.70
C ALA A 299 9.83 -23.66 -11.57
N SER A 300 10.38 -24.63 -10.80
CA SER A 300 11.82 -24.83 -10.72
C SER A 300 12.28 -25.17 -12.16
N GLY A 301 12.78 -24.15 -12.86
CA GLY A 301 13.38 -24.30 -14.17
C GLY A 301 14.78 -24.92 -14.08
#